data_ce0199029b1554307f60c65c0bce4149
#
_entry.id   ce0199029b1554307f60c65c0bce4149
#
_cell.length_a   1.000
_cell.length_b   1.000
_cell.length_c   1.000
_cell.angle_alpha   90.00
_cell.angle_beta   90.00
_cell.angle_gamma   90.00
#
_symmetry.space_group_name_H-M   'P 1'
#
loop_
_entity.id
_entity.type
_entity.pdbx_description
1 polymer ?
#
loop_
_entity_poly.entity_id
_entity_poly.type
_entity_poly.pdbx_seq_one_letter_code
_entity_poly.pdbx_strand_id
1 'polypeptide(L)'
;TDCTKPVKLHGIYEGCLVPIGGGKDSCVSLEVLKRIKDEKITTYSVNRIEAVKKVIDVTDNKIGDILCRRTLDKTMLQLNSEGYINGHTPFSAIVAFSSVLTAALNGQKYITLSNENSANESTVKDSKVNHQYSKSYEFELDFNDYIATIVESDIRYFSLLRPLTEIQIAKIFASSDKYLEIFRSCNAGSKKGIWCCDC
;
A
#
# COMPACT_ATOMS: atom_id res chain seq x y z
N THR A 1 19.22 3.57 -25.43
CA THR A 1 17.75 3.36 -25.44
C THR A 1 17.11 4.71 -25.28
N ASP A 2 16.36 5.13 -26.27
CA ASP A 2 15.62 6.39 -26.24
C ASP A 2 14.47 6.23 -25.25
N CYS A 3 14.61 6.76 -24.05
CA CYS A 3 13.62 6.69 -22.97
C CYS A 3 12.46 7.69 -23.15
N THR A 4 12.29 8.26 -24.33
CA THR A 4 11.35 9.35 -24.61
C THR A 4 9.95 8.88 -25.01
N LYS A 5 9.75 7.58 -25.25
CA LYS A 5 8.43 7.04 -25.61
C LYS A 5 7.93 6.07 -24.56
N PRO A 6 6.66 6.18 -24.13
CA PRO A 6 6.08 5.22 -23.18
C PRO A 6 6.10 3.81 -23.76
N VAL A 7 6.31 2.84 -22.88
CA VAL A 7 6.21 1.42 -23.22
C VAL A 7 4.74 1.06 -23.31
N LYS A 8 4.30 0.57 -24.48
CA LYS A 8 2.94 0.09 -24.65
C LYS A 8 2.79 -1.30 -24.04
N LEU A 9 1.92 -1.42 -23.05
CA LEU A 9 1.54 -2.70 -22.48
C LEU A 9 0.40 -3.31 -23.28
N HIS A 10 0.60 -4.56 -23.72
CA HIS A 10 -0.39 -5.32 -24.46
C HIS A 10 -1.01 -6.37 -23.55
N GLY A 11 -2.33 -6.43 -23.50
CA GLY A 11 -3.04 -7.42 -22.70
C GLY A 11 -4.38 -6.89 -22.18
N ILE A 12 -5.12 -7.78 -21.53
CA ILE A 12 -6.34 -7.44 -20.81
C ILE A 12 -5.94 -7.21 -19.35
N TYR A 13 -6.22 -6.01 -18.86
CA TYR A 13 -5.98 -5.63 -17.48
C TYR A 13 -7.30 -5.56 -16.75
N GLU A 14 -7.45 -6.32 -15.68
CA GLU A 14 -8.68 -6.39 -14.87
C GLU A 14 -8.38 -6.69 -13.41
N GLY A 15 -9.31 -6.34 -12.53
CA GLY A 15 -9.18 -6.59 -11.10
C GLY A 15 -8.28 -5.62 -10.35
N CYS A 16 -8.20 -5.83 -9.05
CA CYS A 16 -7.51 -4.97 -8.10
C CYS A 16 -6.27 -5.65 -7.50
N LEU A 17 -5.13 -4.98 -7.55
CA LEU A 17 -3.95 -5.25 -6.73
C LEU A 17 -4.05 -4.40 -5.46
N VAL A 18 -4.13 -5.02 -4.30
CA VAL A 18 -4.35 -4.36 -3.02
C VAL A 18 -3.10 -4.45 -2.13
N PRO A 19 -2.29 -3.39 -2.05
CA PRO A 19 -1.18 -3.34 -1.10
C PRO A 19 -1.69 -3.43 0.34
N ILE A 20 -1.19 -4.41 1.10
CA ILE A 20 -1.61 -4.65 2.48
C ILE A 20 -0.45 -4.63 3.46
N GLY A 21 -0.65 -3.91 4.57
CA GLY A 21 0.30 -3.83 5.69
C GLY A 21 -0.12 -4.60 6.94
N GLY A 22 -1.28 -5.25 6.94
CA GLY A 22 -1.83 -5.96 8.10
C GLY A 22 -2.50 -5.07 9.14
N GLY A 23 -2.69 -3.78 8.85
CA GLY A 23 -3.44 -2.83 9.67
C GLY A 23 -4.92 -2.77 9.31
N LYS A 24 -5.73 -2.07 10.13
CA LYS A 24 -7.18 -1.94 9.97
C LYS A 24 -7.60 -1.43 8.59
N ASP A 25 -6.89 -0.44 8.04
CA ASP A 25 -7.28 0.22 6.79
C ASP A 25 -7.22 -0.76 5.60
N SER A 26 -6.15 -1.57 5.53
CA SER A 26 -6.04 -2.60 4.49
C SER A 26 -7.11 -3.70 4.63
N CYS A 27 -7.51 -4.05 5.86
CA CYS A 27 -8.63 -4.98 6.09
C CYS A 27 -9.94 -4.38 5.58
N VAL A 28 -10.19 -3.08 5.84
CA VAL A 28 -11.40 -2.39 5.36
C VAL A 28 -11.42 -2.32 3.84
N SER A 29 -10.31 -2.01 3.20
CA SER A 29 -10.23 -2.01 1.73
C SER A 29 -10.59 -3.37 1.14
N LEU A 30 -10.07 -4.46 1.70
CA LEU A 30 -10.40 -5.81 1.27
C LEU A 30 -11.90 -6.11 1.43
N GLU A 31 -12.50 -5.78 2.58
CA GLU A 31 -13.92 -6.03 2.82
C GLU A 31 -14.85 -5.17 1.94
N VAL A 32 -14.44 -3.95 1.60
CA VAL A 32 -15.18 -3.09 0.67
C VAL A 32 -15.13 -3.67 -0.75
N LEU A 33 -13.93 -4.03 -1.23
CA LEU A 33 -13.76 -4.60 -2.57
C LEU A 33 -14.49 -5.93 -2.74
N LYS A 34 -14.53 -6.78 -1.72
CA LYS A 34 -15.27 -8.07 -1.73
C LYS A 34 -16.77 -7.90 -1.91
N ARG A 35 -17.34 -6.71 -1.68
CA ARG A 35 -18.76 -6.44 -1.93
C ARG A 35 -19.06 -6.17 -3.41
N ILE A 36 -18.03 -5.92 -4.21
CA ILE A 36 -18.18 -5.76 -5.65
C ILE A 36 -18.27 -7.15 -6.28
N LYS A 37 -19.39 -7.41 -6.94
CA LYS A 37 -19.62 -8.70 -7.59
C LYS A 37 -18.56 -8.97 -8.66
N ASP A 38 -18.05 -10.20 -8.65
CA ASP A 38 -17.07 -10.71 -9.63
C ASP A 38 -15.74 -9.94 -9.69
N GLU A 39 -15.43 -9.09 -8.68
CA GLU A 39 -14.17 -8.37 -8.63
C GLU A 39 -12.99 -9.34 -8.35
N LYS A 40 -11.99 -9.29 -9.19
CA LYS A 40 -10.74 -10.06 -9.02
C LYS A 40 -9.80 -9.31 -8.08
N ILE A 41 -9.63 -9.81 -6.87
CA ILE A 41 -8.78 -9.19 -5.86
C ILE A 41 -7.48 -9.99 -5.72
N THR A 42 -6.35 -9.29 -5.74
CA THR A 42 -5.02 -9.85 -5.44
C THR A 42 -4.37 -9.00 -4.37
N THR A 43 -4.02 -9.60 -3.24
CA THR A 43 -3.24 -8.91 -2.20
C THR A 43 -1.78 -8.76 -2.65
N TYR A 44 -1.17 -7.66 -2.22
CA TYR A 44 0.23 -7.36 -2.48
C TYR A 44 0.94 -6.95 -1.20
N SER A 45 2.09 -7.52 -0.91
CA SER A 45 2.87 -7.16 0.27
C SER A 45 4.37 -7.13 -0.02
N VAL A 46 5.09 -6.18 0.61
CA VAL A 46 6.55 -6.10 0.58
C VAL A 46 7.09 -6.62 1.91
N ASN A 47 7.93 -7.67 1.85
CA ASN A 47 8.52 -8.29 3.06
C ASN A 47 7.45 -8.56 4.14
N ARG A 48 6.58 -9.51 3.87
CA ARG A 48 5.41 -9.84 4.68
C ARG A 48 5.75 -10.08 6.15
N ILE A 49 5.08 -9.36 7.04
CA ILE A 49 5.07 -9.59 8.47
C ILE A 49 3.94 -10.57 8.85
N GLU A 50 3.97 -11.11 10.05
CA GLU A 50 3.01 -12.11 10.53
C GLU A 50 1.55 -11.61 10.49
N ALA A 51 1.31 -10.34 10.83
CA ALA A 51 -0.03 -9.74 10.76
C ALA A 51 -0.60 -9.77 9.34
N VAL A 52 0.22 -9.49 8.32
CA VAL A 52 -0.19 -9.56 6.91
C VAL A 52 -0.60 -10.98 6.54
N LYS A 53 0.20 -11.99 6.93
CA LYS A 53 -0.11 -13.38 6.67
C LYS A 53 -1.46 -13.77 7.29
N LYS A 54 -1.67 -13.46 8.57
CA LYS A 54 -2.93 -13.76 9.27
C LYS A 54 -4.14 -13.08 8.60
N VAL A 55 -3.99 -11.82 8.15
CA VAL A 55 -5.06 -11.13 7.43
C VAL A 55 -5.41 -11.84 6.12
N ILE A 56 -4.42 -12.29 5.36
CA ILE A 56 -4.64 -13.05 4.11
C ILE A 56 -5.36 -14.37 4.43
N ASP A 57 -4.88 -15.11 5.42
CA ASP A 57 -5.40 -16.44 5.78
C ASP A 57 -6.90 -16.41 6.16
N VAL A 58 -7.38 -15.31 6.78
CA VAL A 58 -8.79 -15.16 7.18
C VAL A 58 -9.66 -14.44 6.15
N THR A 59 -9.07 -13.90 5.09
CA THR A 59 -9.85 -13.08 4.15
C THR A 59 -10.73 -13.92 3.23
N ASP A 60 -10.19 -14.75 2.40
CA ASP A 60 -10.89 -15.69 1.51
C ASP A 60 -9.87 -16.46 0.66
N ASN A 61 -10.06 -17.76 0.49
CA ASN A 61 -9.17 -18.62 -0.31
C ASN A 61 -9.21 -18.32 -1.84
N LYS A 62 -10.16 -17.51 -2.29
CA LYS A 62 -10.31 -17.13 -3.71
C LYS A 62 -9.51 -15.88 -4.07
N ILE A 63 -8.92 -15.20 -3.10
CA ILE A 63 -8.13 -13.99 -3.32
C ILE A 63 -6.71 -14.38 -3.71
N GLY A 64 -6.21 -13.81 -4.81
CA GLY A 64 -4.81 -13.94 -5.20
C GLY A 64 -3.88 -13.28 -4.18
N ASP A 65 -2.61 -13.71 -4.15
CA ASP A 65 -1.64 -13.17 -3.23
C ASP A 65 -0.24 -13.09 -3.84
N ILE A 66 0.37 -11.91 -3.80
CA ILE A 66 1.70 -11.64 -4.34
C ILE A 66 2.61 -11.07 -3.26
N LEU A 67 3.76 -11.71 -3.09
CA LEU A 67 4.81 -11.26 -2.19
C LEU A 67 5.99 -10.69 -2.97
N CYS A 68 6.26 -9.40 -2.78
CA CYS A 68 7.49 -8.77 -3.20
C CYS A 68 8.57 -8.90 -2.12
N ARG A 69 9.74 -9.42 -2.47
CA ARG A 69 10.88 -9.51 -1.54
C ARG A 69 11.83 -8.36 -1.78
N ARG A 70 12.03 -7.52 -0.76
CA ARG A 70 13.01 -6.45 -0.74
C ARG A 70 14.17 -6.84 0.17
N THR A 71 15.37 -6.82 -0.36
CA THR A 71 16.60 -7.03 0.40
C THR A 71 17.35 -5.70 0.53
N LEU A 72 17.76 -5.36 1.74
CA LEU A 72 18.63 -4.20 1.99
C LEU A 72 20.08 -4.59 1.77
N ASP A 73 20.85 -3.67 1.22
CA ASP A 73 22.28 -3.85 1.04
C ASP A 73 23.00 -4.05 2.40
N LYS A 74 23.89 -5.02 2.47
CA LYS A 74 24.61 -5.35 3.71
C LYS A 74 25.53 -4.23 4.15
N THR A 75 26.17 -3.53 3.19
CA THR A 75 27.04 -2.39 3.47
C THR A 75 26.26 -1.25 4.11
N MET A 76 25.03 -0.98 3.62
CA MET A 76 24.16 0.03 4.22
C MET A 76 23.81 -0.33 5.68
N LEU A 77 23.51 -1.60 5.96
CA LEU A 77 23.20 -2.06 7.32
C LEU A 77 24.42 -1.94 8.24
N GLN A 78 25.61 -2.26 7.74
CA GLN A 78 26.87 -2.09 8.46
C GLN A 78 27.12 -0.63 8.79
N LEU A 79 27.06 0.27 7.81
CA LEU A 79 27.26 1.71 8.00
C LEU A 79 26.27 2.29 9.04
N ASN A 80 24.99 1.83 9.01
CA ASN A 80 24.04 2.22 10.04
C ASN A 80 24.46 1.77 11.45
N SER A 81 25.03 0.57 11.59
CA SER A 81 25.52 0.07 12.88
C SER A 81 26.77 0.81 13.38
N GLU A 82 27.53 1.39 12.47
CA GLU A 82 28.69 2.23 12.75
C GLU A 82 28.35 3.71 13.05
N GLY A 83 27.05 4.05 13.01
CA GLY A 83 26.54 5.39 13.37
C GLY A 83 26.53 6.39 12.22
N TYR A 84 26.72 5.96 10.98
CA TYR A 84 26.55 6.84 9.82
C TYR A 84 25.10 7.30 9.70
N ILE A 85 24.90 8.56 9.34
CA ILE A 85 23.58 9.15 9.18
C ILE A 85 22.89 8.53 7.96
N ASN A 86 21.70 7.99 8.17
CA ASN A 86 20.87 7.44 7.12
C ASN A 86 19.55 8.24 7.05
N GLY A 87 19.16 8.62 5.83
CA GLY A 87 17.93 9.35 5.59
C GLY A 87 16.68 8.44 5.64
N HIS A 88 15.51 9.06 5.76
CA HIS A 88 14.23 8.37 5.65
C HIS A 88 13.92 8.06 4.18
N THR A 89 13.73 6.78 3.87
CA THR A 89 13.25 6.37 2.55
C THR A 89 11.71 6.32 2.58
N PRO A 90 11.00 7.03 1.70
CA PRO A 90 9.54 7.02 1.66
C PRO A 90 9.01 5.66 1.20
N PHE A 91 8.74 4.77 2.14
CA PHE A 91 8.36 3.39 1.86
C PHE A 91 7.09 3.28 1.00
N SER A 92 6.13 4.20 1.18
CA SER A 92 4.91 4.23 0.36
C SER A 92 5.20 4.50 -1.12
N ALA A 93 6.24 5.30 -1.45
CA ALA A 93 6.68 5.46 -2.84
C ALA A 93 7.30 4.16 -3.40
N ILE A 94 8.08 3.43 -2.59
CA ILE A 94 8.60 2.10 -3.01
C ILE A 94 7.43 1.16 -3.32
N VAL A 95 6.39 1.14 -2.48
CA VAL A 95 5.17 0.36 -2.72
C VAL A 95 4.49 0.81 -4.00
N ALA A 96 4.38 2.11 -4.26
CA ALA A 96 3.76 2.64 -5.48
C ALA A 96 4.46 2.12 -6.74
N PHE A 97 5.77 2.33 -6.89
CA PHE A 97 6.52 1.88 -8.07
C PHE A 97 6.53 0.36 -8.22
N SER A 98 6.75 -0.38 -7.14
CA SER A 98 6.77 -1.85 -7.20
C SER A 98 5.40 -2.45 -7.47
N SER A 99 4.31 -1.82 -7.02
CA SER A 99 2.95 -2.27 -7.32
C SER A 99 2.56 -2.04 -8.78
N VAL A 100 3.00 -0.94 -9.42
CA VAL A 100 2.80 -0.73 -10.87
C VAL A 100 3.47 -1.82 -11.69
N LEU A 101 4.74 -2.10 -11.39
CA LEU A 101 5.46 -3.19 -12.05
C LEU A 101 4.75 -4.53 -11.84
N THR A 102 4.29 -4.80 -10.63
CA THR A 102 3.56 -6.03 -10.30
C THR A 102 2.23 -6.11 -11.06
N ALA A 103 1.46 -5.02 -11.08
CA ALA A 103 0.20 -4.94 -11.81
C ALA A 103 0.40 -5.16 -13.32
N ALA A 104 1.43 -4.54 -13.89
CA ALA A 104 1.78 -4.71 -15.31
C ALA A 104 2.12 -6.17 -15.66
N LEU A 105 2.89 -6.85 -14.80
CA LEU A 105 3.31 -8.24 -15.02
C LEU A 105 2.18 -9.26 -14.81
N ASN A 106 1.16 -8.93 -14.00
CA ASN A 106 0.09 -9.87 -13.62
C ASN A 106 -1.28 -9.49 -14.18
N GLY A 107 -1.36 -8.43 -15.00
CA GLY A 107 -2.60 -8.03 -15.67
C GLY A 107 -3.64 -7.38 -14.76
N GLN A 108 -3.25 -6.78 -13.60
CA GLN A 108 -4.17 -6.01 -12.79
C GLN A 108 -4.35 -4.59 -13.33
N LYS A 109 -5.60 -4.11 -13.32
CA LYS A 109 -5.97 -2.78 -13.78
C LYS A 109 -5.85 -1.72 -12.69
N TYR A 110 -6.28 -2.06 -11.48
CA TYR A 110 -6.37 -1.12 -10.38
C TYR A 110 -5.37 -1.46 -9.28
N ILE A 111 -4.59 -0.47 -8.87
CA ILE A 111 -3.76 -0.56 -7.66
C ILE A 111 -4.49 0.23 -6.59
N THR A 112 -5.07 -0.49 -5.64
CA THR A 112 -6.03 0.05 -4.68
C THR A 112 -5.41 0.15 -3.29
N LEU A 113 -5.00 1.36 -2.92
CA LEU A 113 -4.41 1.63 -1.62
C LEU A 113 -5.47 1.91 -0.55
N SER A 114 -5.02 2.00 0.68
CA SER A 114 -5.87 2.20 1.85
C SER A 114 -5.57 3.52 2.58
N ASN A 115 -5.01 4.54 1.88
CA ASN A 115 -4.80 5.84 2.50
C ASN A 115 -6.15 6.53 2.70
N GLU A 116 -6.30 7.17 3.85
CA GLU A 116 -7.48 7.91 4.25
C GLU A 116 -7.32 9.43 4.03
N ASN A 117 -8.33 10.21 4.42
CA ASN A 117 -8.36 11.66 4.22
C ASN A 117 -7.23 12.37 4.97
N SER A 118 -6.90 11.98 6.20
CA SER A 118 -5.87 12.65 7.01
C SER A 118 -4.45 12.55 6.44
N ALA A 119 -4.22 11.61 5.51
CA ALA A 119 -2.94 11.52 4.81
C ALA A 119 -2.62 12.78 3.94
N ASN A 120 -3.59 13.65 3.71
CA ASN A 120 -3.41 14.94 3.02
C ASN A 120 -3.01 16.07 3.96
N GLU A 121 -3.12 15.88 5.27
CA GLU A 121 -2.89 16.94 6.24
C GLU A 121 -1.41 17.27 6.38
N SER A 122 -1.13 18.57 6.54
CA SER A 122 0.21 19.04 6.85
C SER A 122 0.65 18.54 8.23
N THR A 123 1.89 18.10 8.33
CA THR A 123 2.50 17.69 9.59
C THR A 123 3.14 18.84 10.36
N VAL A 124 3.25 20.00 9.74
CA VAL A 124 3.71 21.25 10.36
C VAL A 124 2.58 22.26 10.26
N LYS A 125 2.13 22.76 11.41
CA LYS A 125 1.04 23.73 11.50
C LYS A 125 1.30 24.92 10.56
N ASP A 126 0.25 25.36 9.87
CA ASP A 126 0.26 26.53 8.95
C ASP A 126 1.27 26.41 7.80
N SER A 127 1.64 25.18 7.40
CA SER A 127 2.54 24.93 6.28
C SER A 127 1.98 23.88 5.31
N LYS A 128 2.64 23.70 4.15
CA LYS A 128 2.35 22.62 3.20
C LYS A 128 3.26 21.39 3.41
N VAL A 129 4.05 21.36 4.46
CA VAL A 129 4.99 20.28 4.72
C VAL A 129 4.25 19.04 5.20
N ASN A 130 4.22 18.02 4.37
CA ASN A 130 3.67 16.72 4.69
C ASN A 130 4.78 15.65 4.61
N HIS A 131 5.25 15.15 5.76
CA HIS A 131 6.27 14.08 5.80
C HIS A 131 5.77 12.75 5.26
N GLN A 132 4.46 12.61 5.05
CA GLN A 132 3.82 11.47 4.42
C GLN A 132 3.36 11.80 2.98
N TYR A 133 4.02 12.72 2.28
CA TYR A 133 3.66 13.14 0.91
C TYR A 133 3.32 11.95 0.01
N SER A 134 4.11 10.86 0.06
CA SER A 134 3.86 9.66 -0.76
C SER A 134 2.56 8.88 -0.42
N LYS A 135 1.77 9.35 0.55
CA LYS A 135 0.42 8.87 0.85
C LYS A 135 -0.66 9.91 0.53
N SER A 136 -0.30 11.13 0.15
CA SER A 136 -1.24 12.21 -0.13
C SER A 136 -1.98 12.00 -1.46
N TYR A 137 -3.06 12.74 -1.64
CA TYR A 137 -3.80 12.78 -2.90
C TYR A 137 -3.00 13.48 -4.00
N GLU A 138 -2.20 14.50 -3.64
CA GLU A 138 -1.30 15.18 -4.58
C GLU A 138 -0.29 14.20 -5.18
N PHE A 139 0.36 13.39 -4.34
CA PHE A 139 1.23 12.32 -4.84
C PHE A 139 0.50 11.32 -5.74
N GLU A 140 -0.74 10.97 -5.41
CA GLU A 140 -1.56 10.04 -6.19
C GLU A 140 -1.83 10.57 -7.61
N LEU A 141 -2.12 11.87 -7.74
CA LEU A 141 -2.28 12.53 -9.05
C LEU A 141 -0.96 12.57 -9.82
N ASP A 142 0.10 13.13 -9.21
CA ASP A 142 1.42 13.24 -9.83
C ASP A 142 1.96 11.88 -10.26
N PHE A 143 1.72 10.85 -9.46
CA PHE A 143 2.19 9.50 -9.75
C PHE A 143 1.43 8.88 -10.93
N ASN A 144 0.13 9.07 -11.05
CA ASN A 144 -0.62 8.62 -12.23
C ASN A 144 -0.16 9.34 -13.51
N ASP A 145 0.08 10.66 -13.43
CA ASP A 145 0.61 11.42 -14.55
C ASP A 145 2.01 10.94 -14.94
N TYR A 146 2.87 10.69 -13.95
CA TYR A 146 4.19 10.11 -14.20
C TYR A 146 4.11 8.73 -14.85
N ILE A 147 3.26 7.83 -14.35
CA ILE A 147 3.07 6.50 -14.96
C ILE A 147 2.66 6.65 -16.42
N ALA A 148 1.74 7.55 -16.74
CA ALA A 148 1.28 7.78 -18.10
C ALA A 148 2.40 8.23 -19.06
N THR A 149 3.49 8.84 -18.54
CA THR A 149 4.66 9.21 -19.35
C THR A 149 5.57 8.05 -19.71
N ILE A 150 5.57 6.98 -18.89
CA ILE A 150 6.47 5.83 -19.07
C ILE A 150 5.77 4.58 -19.56
N VAL A 151 4.46 4.46 -19.29
CA VAL A 151 3.67 3.27 -19.61
C VAL A 151 2.34 3.68 -20.25
N GLU A 152 2.12 3.28 -21.50
CA GLU A 152 0.82 3.40 -22.15
C GLU A 152 -0.06 2.21 -21.74
N SER A 153 -0.89 2.40 -20.70
CA SER A 153 -1.76 1.35 -20.15
C SER A 153 -2.99 1.94 -19.46
N ASP A 154 -3.96 1.05 -19.14
CA ASP A 154 -5.15 1.37 -18.35
C ASP A 154 -4.93 1.22 -16.82
N ILE A 155 -3.70 0.97 -16.38
CA ILE A 155 -3.38 0.82 -14.96
C ILE A 155 -3.66 2.15 -14.25
N ARG A 156 -4.36 2.08 -13.11
CA ARG A 156 -4.70 3.23 -12.26
C ARG A 156 -4.30 2.96 -10.83
N TYR A 157 -3.65 3.95 -10.21
CA TYR A 157 -3.20 3.96 -8.83
C TYR A 157 -4.06 4.93 -8.02
N PHE A 158 -4.75 4.45 -6.98
CA PHE A 158 -5.63 5.29 -6.17
C PHE A 158 -5.86 4.72 -4.78
N SER A 159 -6.29 5.57 -3.85
CA SER A 159 -6.62 5.19 -2.49
C SER A 159 -8.14 5.08 -2.30
N LEU A 160 -8.64 3.86 -2.10
CA LEU A 160 -10.06 3.55 -1.94
C LEU A 160 -10.69 4.27 -0.73
N LEU A 161 -9.94 4.40 0.35
CA LEU A 161 -10.44 4.97 1.60
C LEU A 161 -10.28 6.50 1.67
N ARG A 162 -9.77 7.14 0.62
CA ARG A 162 -9.54 8.59 0.57
C ARG A 162 -10.74 9.45 1.00
N PRO A 163 -12.00 9.11 0.64
CA PRO A 163 -13.16 9.89 1.06
C PRO A 163 -13.54 9.73 2.52
N LEU A 164 -12.93 8.77 3.25
CA LEU A 164 -13.34 8.40 4.60
C LEU A 164 -12.41 9.02 5.65
N THR A 165 -13.00 9.36 6.79
CA THR A 165 -12.26 9.73 7.99
C THR A 165 -11.85 8.48 8.79
N GLU A 166 -10.85 8.63 9.66
CA GLU A 166 -10.37 7.59 10.58
C GLU A 166 -11.53 6.92 11.36
N ILE A 167 -12.49 7.71 11.86
CA ILE A 167 -13.65 7.21 12.63
C ILE A 167 -14.59 6.39 11.73
N GLN A 168 -14.81 6.82 10.49
CA GLN A 168 -15.65 6.07 9.56
C GLN A 168 -15.00 4.72 9.19
N ILE A 169 -13.68 4.70 9.00
CA ILE A 169 -12.93 3.47 8.75
C ILE A 169 -12.98 2.55 9.97
N ALA A 170 -12.79 3.09 11.18
CA ALA A 170 -12.89 2.32 12.41
C ALA A 170 -14.28 1.69 12.59
N LYS A 171 -15.36 2.42 12.26
CA LYS A 171 -16.73 1.91 12.28
C LYS A 171 -16.94 0.75 11.31
N ILE A 172 -16.43 0.85 10.08
CA ILE A 172 -16.50 -0.22 9.09
C ILE A 172 -15.68 -1.42 9.57
N PHE A 173 -14.47 -1.19 10.09
CA PHE A 173 -13.60 -2.24 10.60
C PHE A 173 -14.25 -3.02 11.75
N ALA A 174 -14.90 -2.33 12.69
CA ALA A 174 -15.58 -2.93 13.83
C ALA A 174 -16.74 -3.88 13.45
N SER A 175 -17.21 -3.84 12.19
CA SER A 175 -18.20 -4.78 11.69
C SER A 175 -17.61 -6.12 11.20
N SER A 176 -16.29 -6.32 11.32
CA SER A 176 -15.56 -7.49 10.81
C SER A 176 -14.74 -8.15 11.92
N ASP A 177 -15.40 -8.90 12.79
CA ASP A 177 -14.80 -9.51 14.00
C ASP A 177 -13.55 -10.37 13.71
N LYS A 178 -13.50 -11.02 12.54
CA LYS A 178 -12.40 -11.92 12.14
C LYS A 178 -11.00 -11.28 12.14
N TYR A 179 -10.92 -9.94 12.07
CA TYR A 179 -9.65 -9.22 12.05
C TYR A 179 -9.20 -8.70 13.42
N LEU A 180 -10.10 -8.62 14.42
CA LEU A 180 -9.85 -7.94 15.69
C LEU A 180 -8.63 -8.48 16.45
N GLU A 181 -8.45 -9.80 16.43
CA GLU A 181 -7.33 -10.44 17.14
C GLU A 181 -6.00 -10.44 16.35
N ILE A 182 -6.06 -10.20 15.04
CA ILE A 182 -4.90 -10.45 14.16
C ILE A 182 -4.31 -9.18 13.56
N PHE A 183 -5.09 -8.10 13.37
CA PHE A 183 -4.58 -6.86 12.79
C PHE A 183 -3.54 -6.18 13.67
N ARG A 184 -2.64 -5.44 13.04
CA ARG A 184 -1.63 -4.63 13.75
C ARG A 184 -1.46 -3.30 13.04
N SER A 185 -1.92 -2.22 13.67
CA SER A 185 -1.75 -0.84 13.22
C SER A 185 -0.68 -0.10 14.04
N CYS A 186 0.16 -0.81 14.75
CA CYS A 186 1.21 -0.27 15.61
C CYS A 186 2.54 -0.13 14.85
N ASN A 187 3.02 1.09 14.62
CA ASN A 187 4.29 1.33 13.92
C ASN A 187 5.52 0.73 14.66
N ALA A 188 5.56 0.84 15.99
CA ALA A 188 6.67 0.35 16.80
C ALA A 188 6.65 -1.18 16.99
N GLY A 189 5.47 -1.75 17.19
CA GLY A 189 5.30 -3.16 17.57
C GLY A 189 4.99 -4.12 16.42
N SER A 190 4.55 -3.64 15.24
CA SER A 190 4.07 -4.48 14.14
C SER A 190 5.07 -5.53 13.67
N LYS A 191 6.35 -5.18 13.58
CA LYS A 191 7.42 -6.12 13.18
C LYS A 191 7.58 -7.28 14.16
N LYS A 192 7.27 -7.06 15.44
CA LYS A 192 7.31 -8.06 16.51
C LYS A 192 5.95 -8.74 16.75
N GLY A 193 4.92 -8.35 15.99
CA GLY A 193 3.55 -8.87 16.14
C GLY A 193 2.84 -8.45 17.42
N ILE A 194 3.28 -7.38 18.09
CA ILE A 194 2.72 -6.88 19.34
C ILE A 194 2.21 -5.45 19.21
N TRP A 195 1.38 -5.01 20.15
CA TRP A 195 1.05 -3.61 20.37
C TRP A 195 2.07 -3.00 21.33
N CYS A 196 2.61 -1.83 21.02
CA CYS A 196 3.57 -1.17 21.92
C CYS A 196 2.92 -0.63 23.18
N CYS A 197 1.64 -0.25 23.10
CA CYS A 197 0.84 0.33 24.18
C CYS A 197 1.46 1.60 24.81
N ASP A 198 2.32 2.31 24.08
CA ASP A 198 3.12 3.43 24.56
C ASP A 198 3.02 4.67 23.66
N CYS A 199 2.20 4.65 22.62
CA CYS A 199 2.01 5.78 21.68
C CYS A 199 0.56 6.24 21.60
#